data_df8759365427cc2fe948e3bd83b436a6
#
_entry.id   df8759365427cc2fe948e3bd83b436a6
#
_cell.length_a   1.000
_cell.length_b   1.000
_cell.length_c   1.000
_cell.angle_alpha   90.00
_cell.angle_beta   90.00
_cell.angle_gamma   90.00
#
_symmetry.space_group_name_H-M   'P 1'
#
loop_
_entity.id
_entity.type
_entity.pdbx_description
1 polymer ?
#
loop_
_entity_poly.entity_id
_entity_poly.type
_entity_poly.pdbx_seq_one_letter_code
_entity_poly.pdbx_strand_id
1 'polypeptide(L)'
;MSIAGLVASRIRDIPDFPQPGVVFKDITPLLADAGAFGQTIEYLADWLDRVGAELVVGIEARGFILAAPAALQAGLGFVPLRKPGKLPGVTLRESYALEYGEAALEMHEDAIRAGTRVAVMDDVLATGGTAAAAADLLERAGAQVVGLSFLIELAALKGRAKLPGRDLDCLLTVL
;
A
#
# COMPACT_ATOMS: atom_id res chain seq x y z
N MET A 1 23.92 -5.12 5.25
CA MET A 1 22.69 -5.92 4.95
C MET A 1 21.84 -5.04 4.04
N SER A 2 21.25 -5.57 2.97
CA SER A 2 20.30 -4.80 2.14
C SER A 2 19.02 -4.51 2.91
N ILE A 3 18.26 -3.49 2.49
CA ILE A 3 16.95 -3.20 3.11
C ILE A 3 16.00 -4.40 3.01
N ALA A 4 15.98 -5.09 1.86
CA ALA A 4 15.20 -6.32 1.69
C ALA A 4 15.60 -7.42 2.69
N GLY A 5 16.89 -7.60 2.92
CA GLY A 5 17.39 -8.57 3.92
C GLY A 5 17.03 -8.18 5.36
N LEU A 6 17.07 -6.89 5.69
CA LEU A 6 16.64 -6.37 6.98
C LEU A 6 15.14 -6.63 7.20
N VAL A 7 14.31 -6.27 6.24
CA VAL A 7 12.86 -6.49 6.29
C VAL A 7 12.55 -7.98 6.42
N ALA A 8 13.15 -8.83 5.57
CA ALA A 8 12.95 -10.28 5.63
C ALA A 8 13.27 -10.87 7.01
N SER A 9 14.33 -10.38 7.66
CA SER A 9 14.72 -10.85 9.00
C SER A 9 13.76 -10.44 10.12
N ARG A 10 12.78 -9.57 9.83
CA ARG A 10 11.80 -9.04 10.78
C ARG A 10 10.36 -9.38 10.40
N ILE A 11 10.14 -10.15 9.34
CA ILE A 11 8.81 -10.71 9.00
C ILE A 11 8.68 -12.07 9.68
N ARG A 12 7.54 -12.29 10.31
CA ARG A 12 7.23 -13.56 10.98
C ARG A 12 6.14 -14.30 10.21
N ASP A 13 6.39 -15.57 9.91
CA ASP A 13 5.40 -16.43 9.29
C ASP A 13 4.47 -17.02 10.35
N ILE A 14 3.16 -16.81 10.16
CA ILE A 14 2.10 -17.40 10.98
C ILE A 14 1.35 -18.39 10.09
N PRO A 15 1.55 -19.71 10.28
CA PRO A 15 0.83 -20.70 9.50
C PRO A 15 -0.65 -20.75 9.88
N ASP A 16 -1.47 -21.17 8.91
CA ASP A 16 -2.91 -21.43 9.08
C ASP A 16 -3.71 -20.21 9.59
N PHE A 17 -3.35 -19.00 9.16
CA PHE A 17 -4.08 -17.78 9.49
C PHE A 17 -4.40 -16.97 8.21
N PRO A 18 -5.67 -16.46 8.04
CA PRO A 18 -6.85 -16.59 8.91
C PRO A 18 -7.56 -17.95 8.76
N GLN A 19 -7.07 -18.81 7.89
CA GLN A 19 -7.64 -20.15 7.64
C GLN A 19 -6.54 -21.16 7.32
N PRO A 20 -6.80 -22.48 7.49
CA PRO A 20 -5.85 -23.52 7.15
C PRO A 20 -5.26 -23.40 5.74
N GLY A 21 -3.95 -23.60 5.61
CA GLY A 21 -3.21 -23.51 4.36
C GLY A 21 -2.72 -22.10 3.97
N VAL A 22 -3.11 -21.06 4.69
CA VAL A 22 -2.61 -19.70 4.49
C VAL A 22 -1.46 -19.41 5.43
N VAL A 23 -0.33 -18.92 4.89
CA VAL A 23 0.79 -18.43 5.70
C VAL A 23 0.72 -16.90 5.72
N PHE A 24 0.31 -16.36 6.85
CA PHE A 24 0.22 -14.93 7.05
C PHE A 24 1.60 -14.33 7.33
N LYS A 25 1.93 -13.23 6.66
CA LYS A 25 3.18 -12.49 6.85
C LYS A 25 2.95 -11.39 7.89
N ASP A 26 3.38 -11.62 9.11
CA ASP A 26 3.23 -10.68 10.22
C ASP A 26 4.39 -9.68 10.23
N ILE A 27 4.06 -8.42 10.04
CA ILE A 27 5.01 -7.29 10.04
C ILE A 27 5.23 -6.68 11.42
N THR A 28 4.52 -7.13 12.45
CA THR A 28 4.63 -6.52 13.79
C THR A 28 6.04 -6.53 14.39
N PRO A 29 6.88 -7.57 14.16
CA PRO A 29 8.26 -7.50 14.62
C PRO A 29 9.10 -6.43 13.93
N LEU A 30 8.83 -6.13 12.65
CA LEU A 30 9.46 -5.01 11.93
C LEU A 30 9.06 -3.67 12.56
N LEU A 31 7.77 -3.49 12.82
CA LEU A 31 7.24 -2.26 13.39
C LEU A 31 7.73 -2.00 14.83
N ALA A 32 7.98 -3.07 15.58
CA ALA A 32 8.49 -3.00 16.96
C ALA A 32 10.00 -2.71 17.03
N ASP A 33 10.76 -2.93 15.97
CA ASP A 33 12.18 -2.61 15.88
C ASP A 33 12.36 -1.20 15.31
N ALA A 34 12.59 -0.22 16.17
CA ALA A 34 12.69 1.18 15.76
C ALA A 34 13.76 1.42 14.68
N GLY A 35 14.89 0.70 14.74
CA GLY A 35 15.96 0.84 13.75
C GLY A 35 15.57 0.26 12.39
N ALA A 36 14.96 -0.91 12.36
CA ALA A 36 14.51 -1.56 11.14
C ALA A 36 13.33 -0.81 10.51
N PHE A 37 12.37 -0.37 11.33
CA PHE A 37 11.25 0.44 10.88
C PHE A 37 11.72 1.77 10.31
N GLY A 38 12.63 2.49 10.99
CA GLY A 38 13.18 3.75 10.51
C GLY A 38 13.84 3.61 9.15
N GLN A 39 14.73 2.61 8.95
CA GLN A 39 15.37 2.35 7.66
C GLN A 39 14.36 1.99 6.55
N THR A 40 13.28 1.28 6.92
CA THR A 40 12.19 1.00 5.97
C THR A 40 11.49 2.28 5.53
N ILE A 41 11.20 3.20 6.46
CA ILE A 41 10.57 4.48 6.15
C ILE A 41 11.50 5.37 5.32
N GLU A 42 12.79 5.42 5.60
CA GLU A 42 13.78 6.13 4.80
C GLU A 42 13.78 5.62 3.35
N TYR A 43 13.83 4.30 3.15
CA TYR A 43 13.75 3.70 1.82
C TYR A 43 12.47 4.11 1.06
N LEU A 44 11.31 4.07 1.73
CA LEU A 44 10.03 4.45 1.14
C LEU A 44 9.99 5.95 0.80
N ALA A 45 10.57 6.81 1.64
CA ALA A 45 10.67 8.25 1.38
C ALA A 45 11.56 8.53 0.16
N ASP A 46 12.72 7.86 0.04
CA ASP A 46 13.60 7.96 -1.13
C ASP A 46 12.90 7.46 -2.41
N TRP A 47 12.06 6.43 -2.30
CA TRP A 47 11.26 5.97 -3.44
C TRP A 47 10.23 7.02 -3.87
N LEU A 48 9.55 7.69 -2.92
CA LEU A 48 8.60 8.77 -3.21
C LEU A 48 9.25 9.90 -4.00
N ASP A 49 10.47 10.29 -3.63
CA ASP A 49 11.26 11.28 -4.37
C ASP A 49 11.58 10.80 -5.79
N ARG A 50 12.01 9.55 -5.95
CA ARG A 50 12.37 8.98 -7.26
C ARG A 50 11.18 8.95 -8.23
N VAL A 51 9.99 8.61 -7.76
CA VAL A 51 8.78 8.61 -8.61
C VAL A 51 8.17 10.01 -8.75
N GLY A 52 8.69 10.98 -8.01
CA GLY A 52 8.26 12.37 -8.01
C GLY A 52 6.83 12.53 -7.51
N ALA A 53 6.47 11.84 -6.46
CA ALA A 53 5.17 11.98 -5.81
C ALA A 53 5.01 13.38 -5.17
N GLU A 54 3.78 13.89 -5.19
CA GLU A 54 3.38 15.14 -4.53
C GLU A 54 2.47 14.85 -3.33
N LEU A 55 1.92 13.65 -3.27
CA LEU A 55 0.99 13.21 -2.23
C LEU A 55 1.08 11.70 -2.06
N VAL A 56 0.96 11.22 -0.84
CA VAL A 56 0.98 9.79 -0.52
C VAL A 56 -0.41 9.32 -0.14
N VAL A 57 -0.80 8.19 -0.67
CA VAL A 57 -2.08 7.54 -0.39
C VAL A 57 -1.82 6.20 0.27
N GLY A 58 -2.38 5.99 1.46
CA GLY A 58 -2.27 4.72 2.18
C GLY A 58 -3.58 3.95 2.19
N ILE A 59 -3.49 2.62 2.07
CA ILE A 59 -4.67 1.75 2.10
C ILE A 59 -4.91 1.22 3.51
N GLU A 60 -6.16 1.27 3.99
CA GLU A 60 -6.57 0.74 5.31
C GLU A 60 -6.30 -0.76 5.39
N ALA A 61 -5.70 -1.24 6.48
CA ALA A 61 -5.29 -0.47 7.67
C ALA A 61 -3.77 -0.40 7.81
N ARG A 62 -3.04 -1.50 7.45
CA ARG A 62 -1.59 -1.60 7.66
C ARG A 62 -0.80 -0.71 6.72
N GLY A 63 -1.33 -0.41 5.54
CA GLY A 63 -0.74 0.58 4.64
C GLY A 63 -0.57 1.96 5.28
N PHE A 64 -1.45 2.36 6.20
CA PHE A 64 -1.32 3.64 6.93
C PHE A 64 -0.05 3.72 7.77
N ILE A 65 0.37 2.59 8.35
CA ILE A 65 1.53 2.53 9.24
C ILE A 65 2.83 2.80 8.47
N LEU A 66 2.86 2.48 7.20
CA LEU A 66 4.00 2.74 6.30
C LEU A 66 3.87 4.09 5.59
N ALA A 67 2.70 4.35 5.02
CA ALA A 67 2.46 5.51 4.16
C ALA A 67 2.54 6.84 4.91
N ALA A 68 1.93 6.95 6.09
CA ALA A 68 1.92 8.19 6.84
C ALA A 68 3.32 8.63 7.31
N PRO A 69 4.16 7.76 7.93
CA PRO A 69 5.51 8.17 8.29
C PRO A 69 6.42 8.38 7.06
N ALA A 70 6.25 7.62 5.95
CA ALA A 70 7.00 7.86 4.72
C ALA A 70 6.65 9.21 4.10
N ALA A 71 5.37 9.59 4.07
CA ALA A 71 4.93 10.91 3.62
C ALA A 71 5.55 12.02 4.47
N LEU A 72 5.50 11.90 5.80
CA LEU A 72 6.10 12.86 6.72
C LEU A 72 7.62 12.99 6.49
N GLN A 73 8.33 11.88 6.33
CA GLN A 73 9.76 11.85 6.07
C GLN A 73 10.12 12.52 4.74
N ALA A 74 9.30 12.33 3.70
CA ALA A 74 9.47 12.95 2.38
C ALA A 74 8.94 14.41 2.31
N GLY A 75 8.36 14.94 3.40
CA GLY A 75 7.77 16.29 3.42
C GLY A 75 6.47 16.40 2.61
N LEU A 76 5.74 15.31 2.42
CA LEU A 76 4.51 15.22 1.64
C LEU A 76 3.27 15.08 2.52
N GLY A 77 2.10 15.40 1.94
CA GLY A 77 0.81 15.13 2.55
C GLY A 77 0.42 13.64 2.46
N PHE A 78 -0.57 13.24 3.27
CA PHE A 78 -1.10 11.87 3.32
C PHE A 78 -2.62 11.86 3.18
N VAL A 79 -3.15 10.96 2.37
CA VAL A 79 -4.59 10.71 2.21
C VAL A 79 -4.90 9.24 2.50
N PRO A 80 -5.86 8.93 3.39
CA PRO A 80 -6.27 7.57 3.66
C PRO A 80 -7.32 7.07 2.65
N LEU A 81 -7.12 5.87 2.09
CA LEU A 81 -8.19 5.09 1.49
C LEU A 81 -8.76 4.14 2.54
N ARG A 82 -10.06 4.18 2.74
CA ARG A 82 -10.70 3.45 3.81
C ARG A 82 -11.77 2.48 3.32
N LYS A 83 -12.07 1.49 4.14
CA LYS A 83 -13.23 0.61 3.94
C LYS A 83 -14.53 1.40 4.08
N PRO A 84 -15.63 0.98 3.44
CA PRO A 84 -16.90 1.71 3.45
C PRO A 84 -17.40 2.07 4.85
N GLY A 85 -17.94 3.28 4.97
CA GLY A 85 -18.54 3.78 6.20
C GLY A 85 -17.55 4.20 7.30
N LYS A 86 -16.25 4.32 6.96
CA LYS A 86 -15.22 4.77 7.91
C LYS A 86 -14.88 6.26 7.78
N LEU A 87 -15.32 6.90 6.71
CA LEU A 87 -15.12 8.34 6.48
C LEU A 87 -16.44 9.09 6.65
N PRO A 88 -16.47 10.22 7.38
CA PRO A 88 -17.63 11.10 7.42
C PRO A 88 -17.74 11.95 6.16
N GLY A 89 -18.95 12.43 5.83
CA GLY A 89 -19.15 13.36 4.72
C GLY A 89 -19.25 12.67 3.35
N VAL A 90 -18.97 13.43 2.29
CA VAL A 90 -19.09 12.95 0.91
C VAL A 90 -17.82 12.20 0.52
N THR A 91 -18.00 11.00 -0.03
CA THR A 91 -16.90 10.14 -0.45
C THR A 91 -17.07 9.68 -1.89
N LEU A 92 -15.93 9.50 -2.57
CA LEU A 92 -15.84 8.68 -3.77
C LEU A 92 -15.59 7.23 -3.36
N ARG A 93 -16.20 6.28 -4.09
CA ARG A 93 -16.13 4.86 -3.80
C ARG A 93 -15.76 4.06 -5.03
N GLU A 94 -14.90 3.07 -4.86
CA GLU A 94 -14.57 2.04 -5.86
C GLU A 94 -14.80 0.66 -5.26
N SER A 95 -15.62 -0.14 -5.94
CA SER A 95 -15.90 -1.54 -5.56
C SER A 95 -15.04 -2.49 -6.39
N TYR A 96 -14.60 -3.58 -5.78
CA TYR A 96 -13.82 -4.62 -6.46
C TYR A 96 -14.19 -6.00 -5.96
N ALA A 97 -14.09 -6.98 -6.88
CA ALA A 97 -14.38 -8.37 -6.57
C ALA A 97 -13.27 -8.99 -5.71
N LEU A 98 -13.67 -9.71 -4.69
CA LEU A 98 -12.82 -10.64 -3.93
C LEU A 98 -13.03 -12.06 -4.47
N GLU A 99 -12.21 -13.00 -4.00
CA GLU A 99 -12.44 -14.43 -4.25
C GLU A 99 -13.83 -14.88 -3.73
N TYR A 100 -14.26 -14.29 -2.61
CA TYR A 100 -15.61 -14.46 -2.04
C TYR A 100 -16.19 -13.09 -1.70
N GLY A 101 -17.18 -12.62 -2.52
CA GLY A 101 -17.89 -11.36 -2.31
C GLY A 101 -17.26 -10.14 -2.96
N GLU A 102 -17.64 -8.98 -2.46
CA GLU A 102 -17.14 -7.68 -2.90
C GLU A 102 -16.53 -6.91 -1.74
N ALA A 103 -15.52 -6.10 -2.04
CA ALA A 103 -15.00 -5.08 -1.16
C ALA A 103 -15.02 -3.73 -1.84
N ALA A 104 -14.86 -2.66 -1.09
CA ALA A 104 -14.73 -1.34 -1.65
C ALA A 104 -13.74 -0.49 -0.85
N LEU A 105 -13.22 0.54 -1.52
CA LEU A 105 -12.44 1.61 -0.91
C LEU A 105 -13.18 2.92 -1.08
N GLU A 106 -13.03 3.79 -0.09
CA GLU A 106 -13.58 5.14 -0.08
C GLU A 106 -12.49 6.17 0.21
N MET A 107 -12.66 7.34 -0.40
CA MET A 107 -11.83 8.52 -0.19
C MET A 107 -12.75 9.74 -0.12
N HIS A 108 -12.40 10.77 0.66
CA HIS A 108 -13.12 12.05 0.59
C HIS A 108 -13.07 12.63 -0.83
N GLU A 109 -14.19 13.13 -1.31
CA GLU A 109 -14.32 13.69 -2.66
C GLU A 109 -13.35 14.84 -2.93
N ASP A 110 -13.06 15.63 -1.91
CA ASP A 110 -12.20 16.82 -1.95
C ASP A 110 -10.74 16.56 -1.52
N ALA A 111 -10.36 15.30 -1.28
CA ALA A 111 -9.04 14.97 -0.74
C ALA A 111 -7.88 15.22 -1.71
N ILE A 112 -8.14 15.19 -3.03
CA ILE A 112 -7.09 15.27 -4.05
C ILE A 112 -7.53 16.25 -5.14
N ARG A 113 -6.60 17.11 -5.56
CA ARG A 113 -6.81 17.98 -6.71
C ARG A 113 -6.50 17.24 -8.01
N ALA A 114 -7.25 17.50 -9.06
CA ALA A 114 -6.98 16.94 -10.37
C ALA A 114 -5.56 17.30 -10.84
N GLY A 115 -4.87 16.31 -11.42
CA GLY A 115 -3.48 16.43 -11.88
C GLY A 115 -2.42 16.17 -10.81
N THR A 116 -2.79 16.04 -9.52
CA THR A 116 -1.82 15.72 -8.45
C THR A 116 -1.16 14.37 -8.70
N ARG A 117 0.17 14.31 -8.59
CA ARG A 117 0.96 13.08 -8.71
C ARG A 117 0.95 12.34 -7.37
N VAL A 118 0.27 11.19 -7.35
CA VAL A 118 0.07 10.41 -6.13
C VAL A 118 0.83 9.08 -6.17
N ALA A 119 1.45 8.72 -5.05
CA ALA A 119 1.99 7.39 -4.82
C ALA A 119 1.10 6.62 -3.85
N VAL A 120 0.84 5.34 -4.15
CA VAL A 120 0.01 4.47 -3.31
C VAL A 120 0.90 3.53 -2.51
N MET A 121 0.59 3.33 -1.23
CA MET A 121 1.31 2.40 -0.36
C MET A 121 0.39 1.45 0.38
N ASP A 122 0.80 0.18 0.44
CA ASP A 122 0.21 -0.83 1.31
C ASP A 122 1.30 -1.78 1.83
N ASP A 123 0.96 -2.64 2.77
CA ASP A 123 1.92 -3.60 3.32
C ASP A 123 2.13 -4.83 2.42
N VAL A 124 1.07 -5.33 1.77
CA VAL A 124 1.15 -6.59 0.99
C VAL A 124 0.47 -6.45 -0.38
N LEU A 125 1.22 -6.77 -1.43
CA LEU A 125 0.66 -7.08 -2.74
C LEU A 125 0.35 -8.58 -2.81
N ALA A 126 -0.92 -8.93 -2.63
CA ALA A 126 -1.43 -10.30 -2.75
C ALA A 126 -2.03 -10.54 -4.14
N THR A 127 -3.34 -10.58 -4.29
CA THR A 127 -4.01 -10.78 -5.59
C THR A 127 -4.10 -9.52 -6.46
N GLY A 128 -3.72 -8.36 -5.94
CA GLY A 128 -3.71 -7.08 -6.65
C GLY A 128 -5.06 -6.37 -6.78
N GLY A 129 -6.16 -6.99 -6.32
CA GLY A 129 -7.50 -6.39 -6.45
C GLY A 129 -7.65 -5.07 -5.71
N THR A 130 -7.20 -5.01 -4.46
CA THR A 130 -7.24 -3.79 -3.64
C THR A 130 -6.38 -2.67 -4.25
N ALA A 131 -5.17 -3.01 -4.70
CA ALA A 131 -4.26 -2.06 -5.32
C ALA A 131 -4.80 -1.50 -6.65
N ALA A 132 -5.42 -2.34 -7.48
CA ALA A 132 -6.07 -1.91 -8.71
C ALA A 132 -7.24 -0.96 -8.41
N ALA A 133 -8.14 -1.33 -7.49
CA ALA A 133 -9.25 -0.48 -7.08
C ALA A 133 -8.79 0.86 -6.49
N ALA A 134 -7.70 0.87 -5.73
CA ALA A 134 -7.11 2.11 -5.23
C ALA A 134 -6.65 3.02 -6.37
N ALA A 135 -5.93 2.46 -7.34
CA ALA A 135 -5.46 3.22 -8.51
C ALA A 135 -6.63 3.76 -9.34
N ASP A 136 -7.64 2.93 -9.63
CA ASP A 136 -8.82 3.31 -10.40
C ASP A 136 -9.63 4.43 -9.71
N LEU A 137 -9.80 4.33 -8.38
CA LEU A 137 -10.46 5.38 -7.58
C LEU A 137 -9.73 6.72 -7.69
N LEU A 138 -8.41 6.70 -7.56
CA LEU A 138 -7.56 7.89 -7.62
C LEU A 138 -7.57 8.52 -9.02
N GLU A 139 -7.45 7.72 -10.07
CA GLU A 139 -7.49 8.20 -11.46
C GLU A 139 -8.85 8.76 -11.81
N ARG A 140 -9.94 8.16 -11.33
CA ARG A 140 -11.30 8.70 -11.47
C ARG A 140 -11.50 10.03 -10.74
N ALA A 141 -10.79 10.23 -9.63
CA ALA A 141 -10.73 11.53 -8.94
C ALA A 141 -9.84 12.57 -9.66
N GLY A 142 -9.21 12.18 -10.77
CA GLY A 142 -8.34 13.05 -11.57
C GLY A 142 -6.87 13.06 -11.16
N ALA A 143 -6.45 12.21 -10.24
CA ALA A 143 -5.04 12.08 -9.85
C ALA A 143 -4.20 11.36 -10.93
N GLN A 144 -2.88 11.59 -10.91
CA GLN A 144 -1.91 10.81 -11.65
C GLN A 144 -1.22 9.82 -10.71
N VAL A 145 -1.53 8.53 -10.82
CA VAL A 145 -0.86 7.49 -10.02
C VAL A 145 0.54 7.26 -10.60
N VAL A 146 1.57 7.76 -9.91
CA VAL A 146 2.97 7.71 -10.36
C VAL A 146 3.69 6.43 -9.94
N GLY A 147 3.16 5.69 -8.99
CA GLY A 147 3.69 4.39 -8.57
C GLY A 147 2.91 3.80 -7.40
N LEU A 148 3.12 2.51 -7.18
CA LEU A 148 2.60 1.79 -6.03
C LEU A 148 3.75 1.06 -5.33
N SER A 149 3.86 1.20 -4.00
CA SER A 149 4.88 0.52 -3.21
C SER A 149 4.25 -0.40 -2.15
N PHE A 150 4.85 -1.57 -2.02
CA PHE A 150 4.45 -2.60 -1.06
C PHE A 150 5.66 -3.09 -0.27
N LEU A 151 5.46 -3.36 1.01
CA LEU A 151 6.51 -3.97 1.81
C LEU A 151 6.79 -5.40 1.35
N ILE A 152 5.72 -6.16 1.06
CA ILE A 152 5.80 -7.58 0.68
C ILE A 152 4.97 -7.83 -0.59
N GLU A 153 5.55 -8.56 -1.53
CA GLU A 153 4.82 -9.17 -2.64
C GLU A 153 4.71 -10.68 -2.44
N LEU A 154 3.49 -11.23 -2.53
CA LEU A 154 3.24 -12.65 -2.59
C LEU A 154 3.16 -13.09 -4.06
N ALA A 155 4.30 -13.41 -4.66
CA ALA A 155 4.44 -13.63 -6.11
C ALA A 155 3.56 -14.77 -6.62
N ALA A 156 3.35 -15.82 -5.82
CA ALA A 156 2.46 -16.94 -6.14
C ALA A 156 1.02 -16.50 -6.46
N LEU A 157 0.56 -15.37 -5.90
CA LEU A 157 -0.80 -14.83 -6.11
C LEU A 157 -0.92 -13.92 -7.34
N LYS A 158 0.21 -13.66 -8.04
CA LYS A 158 0.27 -12.94 -9.32
C LYS A 158 -0.40 -11.56 -9.32
N GLY A 159 -0.34 -10.84 -8.19
CA GLY A 159 -0.99 -9.53 -8.02
C GLY A 159 -0.58 -8.49 -9.05
N ARG A 160 0.68 -8.52 -9.53
CA ARG A 160 1.18 -7.63 -10.60
C ARG A 160 0.37 -7.72 -11.89
N ALA A 161 -0.24 -8.87 -12.18
CA ALA A 161 -1.04 -9.05 -13.40
C ALA A 161 -2.28 -8.14 -13.46
N LYS A 162 -2.76 -7.65 -12.30
CA LYS A 162 -3.86 -6.69 -12.21
C LYS A 162 -3.42 -5.23 -12.28
N LEU A 163 -2.12 -4.97 -12.38
CA LEU A 163 -1.52 -3.64 -12.37
C LEU A 163 -0.65 -3.41 -13.62
N PRO A 164 -1.16 -3.69 -14.84
CA PRO A 164 -0.35 -3.59 -16.06
C PRO A 164 0.12 -2.16 -16.31
N GLY A 165 1.39 -2.01 -16.71
CA GLY A 165 1.96 -0.71 -17.09
C GLY A 165 2.21 0.26 -15.93
N ARG A 166 1.97 -0.15 -14.67
CA ARG A 166 2.21 0.68 -13.49
C ARG A 166 3.62 0.45 -12.94
N ASP A 167 4.20 1.51 -12.40
CA ASP A 167 5.45 1.39 -11.64
C ASP A 167 5.17 0.75 -10.28
N LEU A 168 5.81 -0.38 -10.01
CA LEU A 168 5.61 -1.18 -8.81
C LEU A 168 6.92 -1.40 -8.09
N ASP A 169 6.98 -0.90 -6.86
CA ASP A 169 8.06 -1.16 -5.92
C ASP A 169 7.61 -2.20 -4.88
N CYS A 170 8.44 -3.21 -4.63
CA CYS A 170 8.22 -4.19 -3.58
C CYS A 170 9.55 -4.48 -2.88
N LEU A 171 9.63 -4.18 -1.58
CA LEU A 171 10.85 -4.35 -0.83
C LEU A 171 11.26 -5.82 -0.70
N LEU A 172 10.27 -6.69 -0.50
CA LEU A 172 10.46 -8.13 -0.33
C LEU A 172 9.50 -8.89 -1.25
N THR A 173 10.04 -9.78 -2.06
CA THR A 173 9.23 -10.72 -2.86
C THR A 173 9.32 -12.11 -2.25
N VAL A 174 8.18 -12.70 -1.89
CA VAL A 174 8.02 -14.06 -1.39
C VAL A 174 7.46 -14.91 -2.53
N LEU A 175 8.16 -16.03 -2.84
CA LEU A 175 7.80 -16.97 -3.92
C LEU A 175 6.72 -17.95 -3.49
#